data_b74bb58e7cbbf81e6546eb77276557f4
#
_entry.id   b74bb58e7cbbf81e6546eb77276557f4
#
_cell.length_a   1.000
_cell.length_b   1.000
_cell.length_c   1.000
_cell.angle_alpha   90.00
_cell.angle_beta   90.00
_cell.angle_gamma   90.00
#
_symmetry.space_group_name_H-M   'P 1'
#
loop_
_entity.id
_entity.type
_entity.pdbx_description
1 polymer ?
#
loop_
_entity_poly.entity_id
_entity_poly.type
_entity_poly.pdbx_seq_one_letter_code
_entity_poly.pdbx_strand_id
1 'polypeptide(L)'
;MPNTASLEPKLDVICIGRSSVDLYGSQVGGRLEDMAGFAKYIGGSPTNISIGAARLGLKSAVITRVGDEHMGRFIREQLVAEGVDVSGVITDPNRLTALVLLGIRDNEQFPLIFYREDCADMGLVEDEIDPAFIASARAVLVTGTHFSTPQVAAASMKAIRLAHEANRKVAFDIDYRPNLWALGGHNDGESRFVESAYVTEHLRPILSECDLIVGTEEEWHIAGGSTDTLTALASVRSFSDATMVCKRGALGCTVFAGKNDNVDTNESTQITSWDAGITVPVQKIEVFNVLGAGDGFMAGFLRGWLRGEPLATAASYANGCGALAVSRHGCAPAYPSFEELSHLLTNGSPEFALRKDAKLSQLHWATTRRRRWHKLAAFAFDHRHQFVAMAKKHGRDEAAIDDFKLLALDAASRVMQEAGDEGSRTMGILVDDRLGRTSLHKASDLDCWIGRPIEESGVFPLSLEEAPDIGSRLAQWPTNHCVKVLLPYRTDDPADMIADHEKLIVQLFDACQQTNHEMLLEIITARPDKPTADDQVSQIIERMYQLGVFPDWWKLEPVDNPTFWVQCGDVVRAHDPYIQGIIVLGKEVSSDALASVFAAAKTEPLVKGFAIGRTIFADVADAWFKGELT
;
A
#
# COMPACT_ATOMS: atom_id res chain seq x y z
N MET A 1 17.19 35.88 -25.54
CA MET A 1 16.26 35.06 -24.73
C MET A 1 16.57 33.61 -25.06
N PRO A 2 16.96 32.77 -24.11
CA PRO A 2 17.18 31.35 -24.38
C PRO A 2 15.81 30.73 -24.67
N ASN A 3 15.78 29.93 -25.69
CA ASN A 3 14.66 29.18 -26.23
C ASN A 3 14.19 28.15 -25.13
N THR A 4 13.13 28.46 -24.40
CA THR A 4 12.46 27.53 -23.51
C THR A 4 11.65 26.56 -24.36
N ALA A 5 12.34 25.58 -24.97
CA ALA A 5 11.65 24.38 -25.41
C ALA A 5 10.91 23.84 -24.18
N SER A 6 9.59 23.81 -24.22
CA SER A 6 8.74 23.27 -23.17
C SER A 6 9.08 21.79 -22.99
N LEU A 7 9.93 21.50 -22.01
CA LEU A 7 10.18 20.13 -21.58
C LEU A 7 8.82 19.53 -21.20
N GLU A 8 8.48 18.41 -21.80
CA GLU A 8 7.27 17.68 -21.38
C GLU A 8 7.32 17.41 -19.87
N PRO A 9 6.22 17.65 -19.15
CA PRO A 9 6.17 17.44 -17.71
C PRO A 9 6.56 16.00 -17.35
N LYS A 10 7.47 15.84 -16.38
CA LYS A 10 7.90 14.53 -15.88
C LYS A 10 6.88 13.91 -14.92
N LEU A 11 6.13 14.78 -14.23
CA LEU A 11 5.09 14.41 -13.25
C LEU A 11 3.72 14.76 -13.81
N ASP A 12 2.70 14.02 -13.37
CA ASP A 12 1.31 14.34 -13.67
C ASP A 12 0.74 15.34 -12.65
N VAL A 13 1.05 15.14 -11.35
CA VAL A 13 0.55 16.02 -10.28
C VAL A 13 1.53 16.14 -9.13
N ILE A 14 1.67 17.35 -8.58
CA ILE A 14 2.31 17.63 -7.29
C ILE A 14 1.22 18.04 -6.31
N CYS A 15 1.06 17.27 -5.23
CA CYS A 15 0.14 17.58 -4.14
C CYS A 15 0.89 18.36 -3.05
N ILE A 16 0.32 19.47 -2.57
CA ILE A 16 0.98 20.34 -1.57
C ILE A 16 0.14 20.41 -0.32
N GLY A 17 0.76 20.15 0.82
CA GLY A 17 0.13 20.45 2.09
C GLY A 17 0.45 19.48 3.19
N ARG A 18 -0.58 19.18 3.96
CA ARG A 18 -0.55 18.45 5.21
C ARG A 18 -0.12 16.98 5.04
N SER A 19 0.72 16.53 5.98
CA SER A 19 1.10 15.13 6.14
C SER A 19 1.07 14.74 7.61
N SER A 20 0.54 13.56 7.93
CA SER A 20 0.41 13.06 9.30
C SER A 20 0.58 11.54 9.36
N VAL A 21 0.75 11.03 10.58
CA VAL A 21 0.53 9.62 10.88
C VAL A 21 -0.85 9.49 11.52
N ASP A 22 -1.68 8.65 10.93
CA ASP A 22 -3.02 8.37 11.41
C ASP A 22 -3.02 7.06 12.20
N LEU A 23 -3.46 7.11 13.44
CA LEU A 23 -3.60 5.97 14.35
C LEU A 23 -5.07 5.60 14.46
N TYR A 24 -5.47 4.57 13.69
CA TYR A 24 -6.84 4.05 13.67
C TYR A 24 -7.04 3.01 14.76
N GLY A 25 -8.02 3.21 15.62
CA GLY A 25 -8.40 2.23 16.64
C GLY A 25 -8.76 0.88 16.02
N SER A 26 -8.18 -0.18 16.57
CA SER A 26 -8.40 -1.55 16.08
C SER A 26 -9.76 -2.12 16.47
N GLN A 27 -10.40 -1.56 17.51
CA GLN A 27 -11.71 -1.99 18.01
C GLN A 27 -12.81 -1.16 17.36
N VAL A 28 -13.43 -1.69 16.31
CA VAL A 28 -14.57 -1.05 15.62
C VAL A 28 -15.84 -1.17 16.49
N GLY A 29 -16.62 -0.08 16.61
CA GLY A 29 -17.84 -0.03 17.40
C GLY A 29 -17.65 0.46 18.84
N GLY A 30 -16.41 0.73 19.27
CA GLY A 30 -16.08 1.26 20.59
C GLY A 30 -15.90 2.78 20.62
N ARG A 31 -15.87 3.35 21.82
CA ARG A 31 -15.43 4.74 22.02
C ARG A 31 -13.91 4.80 21.86
N LEU A 32 -13.38 5.96 21.52
CA LEU A 32 -11.92 6.13 21.35
C LEU A 32 -11.17 5.84 22.66
N GLU A 33 -11.77 6.15 23.81
CA GLU A 33 -11.22 5.89 25.16
C GLU A 33 -11.11 4.39 25.49
N ASP A 34 -11.89 3.54 24.83
CA ASP A 34 -11.93 2.09 25.08
C ASP A 34 -11.04 1.30 24.10
N MET A 35 -10.31 1.98 23.23
CA MET A 35 -9.45 1.33 22.23
C MET A 35 -8.10 0.93 22.84
N ALA A 36 -7.79 -0.35 22.79
CA ALA A 36 -6.55 -0.91 23.35
C ALA A 36 -5.39 -0.95 22.35
N GLY A 37 -5.67 -0.91 21.06
CA GLY A 37 -4.66 -0.98 20.00
C GLY A 37 -4.99 -0.05 18.84
N PHE A 38 -3.96 0.32 18.08
CA PHE A 38 -4.09 1.20 16.92
C PHE A 38 -3.29 0.68 15.74
N ALA A 39 -3.91 0.68 14.56
CA ALA A 39 -3.22 0.47 13.30
C ALA A 39 -2.64 1.81 12.81
N LYS A 40 -1.37 1.79 12.41
CA LYS A 40 -0.63 2.98 11.96
C LYS A 40 -0.71 3.10 10.44
N TYR A 41 -1.19 4.24 9.96
CA TYR A 41 -1.26 4.57 8.54
C TYR A 41 -0.68 5.96 8.26
N ILE A 42 -0.38 6.22 6.99
CA ILE A 42 -0.08 7.56 6.52
C ILE A 42 -1.39 8.34 6.38
N GLY A 43 -1.36 9.64 6.67
CA GLY A 43 -2.50 10.53 6.61
C GLY A 43 -2.16 11.91 6.07
N GLY A 44 -3.18 12.76 6.02
CA GLY A 44 -3.11 14.09 5.40
C GLY A 44 -3.67 14.06 3.98
N SER A 45 -4.68 14.91 3.70
CA SER A 45 -5.42 14.88 2.42
C SER A 45 -4.49 14.94 1.18
N PRO A 46 -3.55 15.90 1.01
CA PRO A 46 -2.70 15.91 -0.17
C PRO A 46 -1.75 14.70 -0.24
N THR A 47 -1.30 14.19 0.90
CA THR A 47 -0.49 12.97 0.97
C THR A 47 -1.29 11.75 0.53
N ASN A 48 -2.51 11.61 1.02
CA ASN A 48 -3.43 10.55 0.62
C ASN A 48 -3.77 10.62 -0.88
N ILE A 49 -4.07 11.81 -1.40
CA ILE A 49 -4.36 12.02 -2.82
C ILE A 49 -3.16 11.63 -3.68
N SER A 50 -1.93 11.96 -3.27
CA SER A 50 -0.72 11.58 -4.01
C SER A 50 -0.55 10.07 -4.11
N ILE A 51 -0.83 9.33 -3.04
CA ILE A 51 -0.81 7.86 -3.01
C ILE A 51 -1.91 7.29 -3.92
N GLY A 52 -3.15 7.78 -3.78
CA GLY A 52 -4.25 7.35 -4.64
C GLY A 52 -3.95 7.58 -6.11
N ALA A 53 -3.40 8.75 -6.47
CA ALA A 53 -2.99 9.08 -7.83
C ALA A 53 -1.90 8.13 -8.35
N ALA A 54 -0.88 7.80 -7.54
CA ALA A 54 0.16 6.85 -7.90
C ALA A 54 -0.40 5.45 -8.16
N ARG A 55 -1.26 4.93 -7.27
CA ARG A 55 -1.94 3.64 -7.43
C ARG A 55 -2.81 3.56 -8.69
N LEU A 56 -3.35 4.69 -9.13
CA LEU A 56 -4.10 4.82 -10.38
C LEU A 56 -3.21 5.06 -11.62
N GLY A 57 -1.89 4.97 -11.48
CA GLY A 57 -0.93 5.05 -12.57
C GLY A 57 -0.58 6.48 -13.02
N LEU A 58 -0.81 7.50 -12.19
CA LEU A 58 -0.26 8.83 -12.36
C LEU A 58 1.12 8.94 -11.72
N LYS A 59 2.01 9.73 -12.32
CA LYS A 59 3.28 10.10 -11.71
C LYS A 59 3.03 11.25 -10.73
N SER A 60 2.87 10.93 -9.46
CA SER A 60 2.57 11.90 -8.41
C SER A 60 3.80 12.24 -7.56
N ALA A 61 3.76 13.41 -6.96
CA ALA A 61 4.73 13.89 -5.98
C ALA A 61 4.00 14.60 -4.84
N VAL A 62 4.70 14.81 -3.72
CA VAL A 62 4.17 15.61 -2.62
C VAL A 62 5.20 16.64 -2.14
N ILE A 63 4.72 17.86 -1.86
CA ILE A 63 5.45 18.90 -1.14
C ILE A 63 4.86 19.00 0.25
N THR A 64 5.65 18.67 1.26
CA THR A 64 5.26 18.70 2.67
C THR A 64 6.51 18.75 3.55
N ARG A 65 6.31 18.88 4.87
CA ARG A 65 7.40 18.71 5.85
C ARG A 65 7.05 17.57 6.81
N VAL A 66 8.06 16.83 7.24
CA VAL A 66 7.98 15.77 8.23
C VAL A 66 9.10 15.94 9.27
N GLY A 67 8.92 15.47 10.48
CA GLY A 67 9.94 15.54 11.52
C GLY A 67 11.15 14.65 11.23
N ASP A 68 12.28 14.97 11.86
CA ASP A 68 13.49 14.12 11.83
C ASP A 68 13.41 13.04 12.93
N GLU A 69 12.36 12.22 12.87
CA GLU A 69 12.10 11.14 13.82
C GLU A 69 11.40 9.95 13.12
N HIS A 70 11.07 8.90 13.87
CA HIS A 70 10.55 7.64 13.34
C HIS A 70 9.26 7.79 12.51
N MET A 71 8.36 8.71 12.88
CA MET A 71 7.11 8.91 12.14
C MET A 71 7.35 9.68 10.84
N GLY A 72 8.27 10.64 10.83
CA GLY A 72 8.69 11.33 9.60
C GLY A 72 9.39 10.38 8.61
N ARG A 73 10.27 9.50 9.11
CA ARG A 73 10.88 8.45 8.28
C ARG A 73 9.83 7.48 7.75
N PHE A 74 8.88 7.04 8.58
CA PHE A 74 7.76 6.19 8.16
C PHE A 74 6.98 6.80 6.99
N ILE A 75 6.62 8.08 7.07
CA ILE A 75 5.89 8.76 5.98
C ILE A 75 6.72 8.73 4.70
N ARG A 76 7.98 9.08 4.77
CA ARG A 76 8.88 9.11 3.60
C ARG A 76 9.03 7.73 2.95
N GLU A 77 9.28 6.70 3.76
CA GLU A 77 9.41 5.32 3.29
C GLU A 77 8.11 4.79 2.68
N GLN A 78 6.97 5.11 3.30
CA GLN A 78 5.67 4.71 2.77
C GLN A 78 5.37 5.39 1.43
N LEU A 79 5.66 6.68 1.28
CA LEU A 79 5.50 7.41 0.01
C LEU A 79 6.36 6.80 -1.10
N VAL A 80 7.62 6.46 -0.80
CA VAL A 80 8.52 5.79 -1.76
C VAL A 80 7.96 4.42 -2.15
N ALA A 81 7.48 3.64 -1.18
CA ALA A 81 6.89 2.32 -1.43
C ALA A 81 5.64 2.40 -2.32
N GLU A 82 4.86 3.48 -2.20
CA GLU A 82 3.68 3.75 -3.04
C GLU A 82 4.03 4.37 -4.42
N GLY A 83 5.32 4.61 -4.70
CA GLY A 83 5.77 5.18 -5.96
C GLY A 83 5.57 6.69 -6.10
N VAL A 84 5.36 7.39 -5.00
CA VAL A 84 5.27 8.86 -4.94
C VAL A 84 6.67 9.47 -4.91
N ASP A 85 6.93 10.49 -5.72
CA ASP A 85 8.18 11.25 -5.69
C ASP A 85 8.25 12.09 -4.40
N VAL A 86 9.29 11.84 -3.60
CA VAL A 86 9.52 12.47 -2.30
C VAL A 86 10.53 13.63 -2.37
N SER A 87 10.91 14.08 -3.55
CA SER A 87 11.88 15.17 -3.72
C SER A 87 11.42 16.49 -3.07
N GLY A 88 10.11 16.69 -2.95
CA GLY A 88 9.49 17.82 -2.26
C GLY A 88 9.22 17.60 -0.76
N VAL A 89 9.59 16.43 -0.20
CA VAL A 89 9.39 16.15 1.24
C VAL A 89 10.60 16.68 2.02
N ILE A 90 10.37 17.67 2.87
CA ILE A 90 11.40 18.34 3.64
C ILE A 90 11.46 17.74 5.04
N THR A 91 12.66 17.51 5.57
CA THR A 91 12.86 17.07 6.96
C THR A 91 13.03 18.27 7.87
N ASP A 92 12.17 18.39 8.89
CA ASP A 92 12.23 19.42 9.90
C ASP A 92 12.99 18.89 11.14
N PRO A 93 14.15 19.46 11.48
CA PRO A 93 14.94 19.00 12.63
C PRO A 93 14.37 19.46 13.99
N ASN A 94 13.40 20.37 13.99
CA ASN A 94 12.93 21.02 15.22
C ASN A 94 11.47 20.66 15.58
N ARG A 95 10.68 20.20 14.61
CA ARG A 95 9.26 19.90 14.80
C ARG A 95 9.00 18.41 14.64
N LEU A 96 8.02 17.91 15.40
CA LEU A 96 7.53 16.53 15.25
C LEU A 96 6.55 16.41 14.07
N THR A 97 6.45 15.22 13.54
CA THR A 97 5.40 14.86 12.58
C THR A 97 4.03 14.90 13.24
N ALA A 98 3.02 15.41 12.54
CA ALA A 98 1.65 15.46 13.03
C ALA A 98 1.09 14.05 13.23
N LEU A 99 0.25 13.88 14.27
CA LEU A 99 -0.50 12.66 14.57
C LEU A 99 -1.99 12.94 14.57
N VAL A 100 -2.76 11.96 14.11
CA VAL A 100 -4.22 11.96 14.25
C VAL A 100 -4.63 10.63 14.89
N LEU A 101 -5.34 10.70 16.02
CA LEU A 101 -5.97 9.53 16.62
C LEU A 101 -7.43 9.50 16.19
N LEU A 102 -7.89 8.33 15.76
CA LEU A 102 -9.25 8.21 15.25
C LEU A 102 -9.81 6.80 15.44
N GLY A 103 -11.14 6.73 15.50
CA GLY A 103 -11.88 5.50 15.67
C GLY A 103 -13.03 5.40 14.68
N ILE A 104 -13.53 4.19 14.50
CA ILE A 104 -14.75 3.90 13.76
C ILE A 104 -15.76 3.41 14.80
N ARG A 105 -16.72 4.26 15.18
CA ARG A 105 -17.75 3.91 16.15
C ARG A 105 -18.94 3.25 15.46
N ASP A 106 -19.44 3.88 14.41
CA ASP A 106 -20.51 3.38 13.56
C ASP A 106 -20.38 3.99 12.15
N ASN A 107 -21.41 3.89 11.32
CA ASN A 107 -21.41 4.45 9.97
C ASN A 107 -21.60 5.98 9.91
N GLU A 108 -21.81 6.64 11.04
CA GLU A 108 -22.03 8.08 11.16
C GLU A 108 -21.00 8.78 12.05
N GLN A 109 -20.46 8.07 13.06
CA GLN A 109 -19.57 8.62 14.07
C GLN A 109 -18.15 8.09 13.94
N PHE A 110 -17.22 9.02 13.71
CA PHE A 110 -15.79 8.74 13.51
C PHE A 110 -14.96 9.67 14.41
N PRO A 111 -14.93 9.41 15.76
CA PRO A 111 -14.21 10.26 16.69
C PRO A 111 -12.76 10.41 16.29
N LEU A 112 -12.28 11.65 16.24
CA LEU A 112 -10.90 11.95 15.85
C LEU A 112 -10.33 13.15 16.61
N ILE A 113 -9.04 13.07 16.91
CA ILE A 113 -8.27 14.11 17.59
C ILE A 113 -7.03 14.42 16.77
N PHE A 114 -6.84 15.70 16.44
CA PHE A 114 -5.64 16.17 15.77
C PHE A 114 -4.58 16.61 16.78
N TYR A 115 -3.45 15.92 16.82
CA TYR A 115 -2.23 16.36 17.49
C TYR A 115 -1.35 17.07 16.45
N ARG A 116 -1.72 18.33 16.13
CA ARG A 116 -1.12 19.08 15.03
C ARG A 116 -0.76 20.54 15.43
N GLU A 117 -0.46 20.80 16.68
CA GLU A 117 0.05 22.10 17.11
C GLU A 117 1.55 22.19 16.83
N ASP A 118 1.97 23.20 16.05
CA ASP A 118 3.36 23.46 15.65
C ASP A 118 4.11 22.22 15.10
N CYS A 119 3.40 21.37 14.39
CA CYS A 119 3.98 20.20 13.74
C CYS A 119 4.76 20.57 12.47
N ALA A 120 5.57 19.63 11.99
CA ALA A 120 6.48 19.85 10.87
C ALA A 120 5.77 20.37 9.61
N ASP A 121 4.62 19.79 9.23
CA ASP A 121 3.86 20.20 8.05
C ASP A 121 3.32 21.64 8.11
N MET A 122 3.17 22.20 9.31
CA MET A 122 2.80 23.62 9.50
C MET A 122 4.00 24.57 9.33
N GLY A 123 5.21 24.02 9.28
CA GLY A 123 6.45 24.77 9.12
C GLY A 123 6.83 25.10 7.67
N LEU A 124 6.07 24.64 6.65
CA LEU A 124 6.38 24.89 5.26
C LEU A 124 6.35 26.40 4.94
N VAL A 125 7.38 26.89 4.27
CA VAL A 125 7.56 28.30 3.92
C VAL A 125 7.68 28.50 2.41
N GLU A 126 7.44 29.74 1.93
CA GLU A 126 7.52 30.08 0.50
C GLU A 126 8.87 29.74 -0.13
N ASP A 127 9.98 29.97 0.59
CA ASP A 127 11.33 29.76 0.05
C ASP A 127 11.63 28.28 -0.27
N GLU A 128 10.87 27.35 0.30
CA GLU A 128 10.98 25.92 0.05
C GLU A 128 10.22 25.45 -1.20
N ILE A 129 9.43 26.32 -1.83
CA ILE A 129 8.73 26.00 -3.07
C ILE A 129 9.64 26.28 -4.25
N ASP A 130 10.19 25.21 -4.83
CA ASP A 130 11.11 25.27 -5.98
C ASP A 130 10.34 25.49 -7.29
N PRO A 131 10.59 26.58 -8.05
CA PRO A 131 9.96 26.85 -9.32
C PRO A 131 10.17 25.74 -10.36
N ALA A 132 11.37 25.14 -10.40
CA ALA A 132 11.67 24.09 -11.37
C ALA A 132 10.91 22.80 -11.05
N PHE A 133 10.72 22.47 -9.77
CA PHE A 133 9.93 21.33 -9.36
C PHE A 133 8.45 21.53 -9.71
N ILE A 134 7.86 22.68 -9.41
CA ILE A 134 6.49 23.03 -9.81
C ILE A 134 6.31 22.91 -11.33
N ALA A 135 7.22 23.48 -12.12
CA ALA A 135 7.16 23.45 -13.59
C ALA A 135 7.27 22.01 -14.16
N SER A 136 7.80 21.05 -13.40
CA SER A 136 7.97 19.66 -13.82
C SER A 136 6.68 18.84 -13.85
N ALA A 137 5.57 19.35 -13.29
CA ALA A 137 4.28 18.66 -13.25
C ALA A 137 3.28 19.24 -14.27
N ARG A 138 2.25 18.46 -14.63
CA ARG A 138 1.10 18.95 -15.43
C ARG A 138 0.15 19.78 -14.59
N ALA A 139 0.01 19.41 -13.31
CA ALA A 139 -0.86 20.11 -12.37
C ALA A 139 -0.25 20.18 -10.97
N VAL A 140 -0.66 21.21 -10.24
CA VAL A 140 -0.45 21.34 -8.79
C VAL A 140 -1.81 21.18 -8.12
N LEU A 141 -1.87 20.37 -7.06
CA LEU A 141 -3.04 20.23 -6.21
C LEU A 141 -2.76 20.85 -4.85
N VAL A 142 -3.66 21.71 -4.41
CA VAL A 142 -3.67 22.33 -3.08
C VAL A 142 -4.99 22.00 -2.37
N THR A 143 -4.99 22.02 -1.02
CA THR A 143 -6.19 21.72 -0.22
C THR A 143 -6.53 22.88 0.70
N GLY A 144 -7.83 23.06 0.99
CA GLY A 144 -8.31 24.20 1.77
C GLY A 144 -7.76 24.27 3.20
N THR A 145 -7.52 23.12 3.84
CA THR A 145 -6.90 23.08 5.17
C THR A 145 -5.50 23.69 5.22
N HIS A 146 -4.78 23.73 4.09
CA HIS A 146 -3.44 24.31 4.03
C HIS A 146 -3.45 25.84 3.92
N PHE A 147 -4.64 26.45 3.81
CA PHE A 147 -4.82 27.89 3.87
C PHE A 147 -5.25 28.40 5.26
N SER A 148 -5.39 27.51 6.24
CA SER A 148 -5.87 27.86 7.58
C SER A 148 -4.90 28.70 8.42
N THR A 149 -3.59 28.73 8.06
CA THR A 149 -2.58 29.58 8.71
C THR A 149 -1.81 30.40 7.69
N PRO A 150 -1.37 31.63 8.01
CA PRO A 150 -0.74 32.54 7.06
C PRO A 150 0.52 31.98 6.39
N GLN A 151 1.36 31.27 7.15
CA GLN A 151 2.65 30.76 6.66
C GLN A 151 2.47 29.71 5.56
N VAL A 152 1.68 28.65 5.82
CA VAL A 152 1.45 27.59 4.82
C VAL A 152 0.54 28.06 3.69
N ALA A 153 -0.34 29.03 3.94
CA ALA A 153 -1.12 29.71 2.90
C ALA A 153 -0.21 30.43 1.91
N ALA A 154 0.80 31.17 2.40
CA ALA A 154 1.76 31.86 1.55
C ALA A 154 2.55 30.87 0.66
N ALA A 155 3.02 29.74 1.22
CA ALA A 155 3.68 28.68 0.44
C ALA A 155 2.77 28.10 -0.64
N SER A 156 1.50 27.81 -0.33
CA SER A 156 0.52 27.30 -1.28
C SER A 156 0.20 28.33 -2.38
N MET A 157 0.04 29.62 -2.02
CA MET A 157 -0.16 30.68 -3.00
C MET A 157 1.05 30.87 -3.91
N LYS A 158 2.28 30.73 -3.39
CA LYS A 158 3.48 30.73 -4.25
C LYS A 158 3.45 29.58 -5.26
N ALA A 159 3.06 28.38 -4.83
CA ALA A 159 2.96 27.23 -5.73
C ALA A 159 1.93 27.47 -6.84
N ILE A 160 0.78 28.05 -6.52
CA ILE A 160 -0.25 28.43 -7.51
C ILE A 160 0.33 29.44 -8.52
N ARG A 161 0.97 30.52 -8.06
CA ARG A 161 1.59 31.51 -8.96
C ARG A 161 2.62 30.86 -9.88
N LEU A 162 3.51 30.03 -9.35
CA LEU A 162 4.54 29.33 -10.13
C LEU A 162 3.92 28.34 -11.14
N ALA A 163 2.80 27.70 -10.80
CA ALA A 163 2.05 26.86 -11.72
C ALA A 163 1.53 27.67 -12.91
N HIS A 164 0.93 28.83 -12.68
CA HIS A 164 0.48 29.75 -13.74
C HIS A 164 1.64 30.26 -14.59
N GLU A 165 2.74 30.71 -13.97
CA GLU A 165 3.95 31.17 -14.67
C GLU A 165 4.51 30.08 -15.59
N ALA A 166 4.42 28.80 -15.17
CA ALA A 166 4.83 27.64 -15.96
C ALA A 166 3.75 27.10 -16.90
N ASN A 167 2.57 27.73 -16.97
CA ASN A 167 1.41 27.25 -17.71
C ASN A 167 0.99 25.82 -17.30
N ARG A 168 0.87 25.60 -15.99
CA ARG A 168 0.42 24.35 -15.37
C ARG A 168 -0.96 24.54 -14.76
N LYS A 169 -1.74 23.47 -14.72
CA LYS A 169 -3.08 23.47 -14.13
C LYS A 169 -3.03 23.54 -12.60
N VAL A 170 -4.07 24.11 -12.00
CA VAL A 170 -4.28 24.16 -10.56
C VAL A 170 -5.54 23.40 -10.19
N ALA A 171 -5.43 22.38 -9.36
CA ALA A 171 -6.54 21.63 -8.78
C ALA A 171 -6.68 21.96 -7.29
N PHE A 172 -7.91 22.08 -6.82
CA PHE A 172 -8.25 22.41 -5.45
C PHE A 172 -9.25 21.41 -4.87
N ASP A 173 -8.90 20.75 -3.76
CA ASP A 173 -9.87 20.07 -2.92
C ASP A 173 -10.24 21.02 -1.76
N ILE A 174 -11.52 21.31 -1.60
CA ILE A 174 -11.95 22.28 -0.59
C ILE A 174 -11.58 21.82 0.82
N ASP A 175 -11.62 20.50 1.09
CA ASP A 175 -11.13 19.85 2.33
C ASP A 175 -11.31 20.75 3.58
N TYR A 176 -12.54 21.18 3.83
CA TYR A 176 -12.84 22.05 4.95
C TYR A 176 -12.94 21.26 6.26
N ARG A 177 -12.19 21.69 7.25
CA ARG A 177 -12.21 21.15 8.62
C ARG A 177 -12.29 22.31 9.62
N PRO A 178 -13.46 22.57 10.21
CA PRO A 178 -13.66 23.73 11.08
C PRO A 178 -12.64 23.87 12.19
N ASN A 179 -12.27 22.78 12.87
CA ASN A 179 -11.30 22.79 13.95
C ASN A 179 -9.88 23.17 13.49
N LEU A 180 -9.48 22.85 12.26
CA LEU A 180 -8.19 23.28 11.69
C LEU A 180 -8.18 24.76 11.30
N TRP A 181 -9.37 25.39 11.18
CA TRP A 181 -9.56 26.83 11.02
C TRP A 181 -9.83 27.55 12.36
N ALA A 182 -9.57 26.89 13.48
CA ALA A 182 -9.83 27.40 14.82
C ALA A 182 -11.32 27.79 15.07
N LEU A 183 -12.24 27.13 14.38
CA LEU A 183 -13.69 27.32 14.53
C LEU A 183 -14.37 26.28 15.42
N GLY A 184 -13.58 25.44 16.10
CA GLY A 184 -14.05 24.41 17.03
C GLY A 184 -12.96 24.01 18.01
N GLY A 185 -13.33 23.25 19.05
CA GLY A 185 -12.40 22.71 20.04
C GLY A 185 -11.76 21.39 19.61
N HIS A 186 -10.85 20.86 20.42
CA HIS A 186 -10.22 19.56 20.17
C HIS A 186 -11.22 18.39 20.09
N ASN A 187 -12.38 18.52 20.77
CA ASN A 187 -13.46 17.52 20.74
C ASN A 187 -14.35 17.60 19.50
N ASP A 188 -14.18 18.62 18.65
CA ASP A 188 -15.03 18.87 17.49
C ASP A 188 -14.38 18.35 16.19
N GLY A 189 -13.40 17.44 16.27
CA GLY A 189 -12.69 16.90 15.11
C GLY A 189 -13.60 16.24 14.06
N GLU A 190 -14.76 15.73 14.47
CA GLU A 190 -15.77 15.15 13.58
C GLU A 190 -16.59 16.19 12.82
N SER A 191 -16.66 17.44 13.29
CA SER A 191 -17.47 18.48 12.67
C SER A 191 -17.05 18.72 11.23
N ARG A 192 -18.01 18.67 10.31
CA ARG A 192 -17.78 18.84 8.88
C ARG A 192 -18.08 20.25 8.39
N PHE A 193 -18.96 20.96 9.09
CA PHE A 193 -19.39 22.29 8.71
C PHE A 193 -19.63 23.19 9.93
N VAL A 194 -19.03 24.36 9.88
CA VAL A 194 -19.33 25.53 10.71
C VAL A 194 -19.32 26.72 9.78
N GLU A 195 -20.43 27.46 9.72
CA GLU A 195 -20.54 28.66 8.87
C GLU A 195 -19.51 29.71 9.29
N SER A 196 -18.78 30.27 8.31
CA SER A 196 -17.78 31.29 8.56
C SER A 196 -17.59 32.20 7.34
N ALA A 197 -18.10 33.42 7.40
CA ALA A 197 -17.88 34.43 6.38
C ALA A 197 -16.39 34.71 6.16
N TYR A 198 -15.58 34.63 7.23
CA TYR A 198 -14.14 34.79 7.12
C TYR A 198 -13.51 33.72 6.22
N VAL A 199 -13.84 32.44 6.39
CA VAL A 199 -13.30 31.36 5.54
C VAL A 199 -13.78 31.51 4.10
N THR A 200 -15.07 31.81 3.88
CA THR A 200 -15.64 32.05 2.55
C THR A 200 -14.87 33.13 1.80
N GLU A 201 -14.67 34.32 2.42
CA GLU A 201 -13.94 35.42 1.79
C GLU A 201 -12.45 35.09 1.59
N HIS A 202 -11.86 34.29 2.50
CA HIS A 202 -10.45 33.87 2.40
C HIS A 202 -10.24 32.88 1.24
N LEU A 203 -11.18 31.98 0.99
CA LEU A 203 -11.10 31.01 -0.12
C LEU A 203 -11.36 31.63 -1.50
N ARG A 204 -12.14 32.70 -1.58
CA ARG A 204 -12.56 33.31 -2.85
C ARG A 204 -11.42 33.62 -3.83
N PRO A 205 -10.32 34.31 -3.43
CA PRO A 205 -9.20 34.59 -4.34
C PRO A 205 -8.46 33.32 -4.78
N ILE A 206 -8.48 32.26 -3.97
CA ILE A 206 -7.84 31.00 -4.28
C ILE A 206 -8.65 30.25 -5.34
N LEU A 207 -9.97 30.16 -5.14
CA LEU A 207 -10.89 29.48 -6.05
C LEU A 207 -10.94 30.12 -7.45
N SER A 208 -10.66 31.44 -7.57
CA SER A 208 -10.59 32.14 -8.86
C SER A 208 -9.36 31.74 -9.69
N GLU A 209 -8.32 31.20 -9.06
CA GLU A 209 -7.08 30.78 -9.71
C GLU A 209 -7.07 29.29 -10.11
N CYS A 210 -8.15 28.54 -9.86
CA CYS A 210 -8.20 27.10 -10.05
C CYS A 210 -8.77 26.71 -11.42
N ASP A 211 -8.27 25.60 -11.98
CA ASP A 211 -8.83 24.93 -13.15
C ASP A 211 -9.81 23.81 -12.77
N LEU A 212 -9.65 23.23 -11.58
CA LEU A 212 -10.50 22.18 -11.01
C LEU A 212 -10.77 22.45 -9.54
N ILE A 213 -12.04 22.41 -9.13
CA ILE A 213 -12.46 22.53 -7.73
C ILE A 213 -13.36 21.35 -7.38
N VAL A 214 -13.03 20.65 -6.31
CA VAL A 214 -13.76 19.47 -5.82
C VAL A 214 -14.17 19.67 -4.37
N GLY A 215 -15.41 19.34 -4.03
CA GLY A 215 -15.91 19.43 -2.64
C GLY A 215 -17.19 18.63 -2.42
N THR A 216 -17.52 18.37 -1.15
CA THR A 216 -18.84 17.88 -0.71
C THR A 216 -19.86 19.01 -0.74
N GLU A 217 -21.14 18.72 -0.55
CA GLU A 217 -22.17 19.76 -0.48
C GLU A 217 -21.85 20.78 0.64
N GLU A 218 -21.43 20.32 1.83
CA GLU A 218 -21.04 21.18 2.95
C GLU A 218 -19.78 21.99 2.67
N GLU A 219 -18.82 21.43 1.92
CA GLU A 219 -17.63 22.13 1.50
C GLU A 219 -17.97 23.21 0.47
N TRP A 220 -18.92 22.98 -0.41
CA TRP A 220 -19.46 24.02 -1.30
C TRP A 220 -20.20 25.11 -0.54
N HIS A 221 -20.92 24.78 0.56
CA HIS A 221 -21.58 25.79 1.40
C HIS A 221 -20.58 26.80 1.95
N ILE A 222 -19.43 26.33 2.46
CA ILE A 222 -18.39 27.26 2.96
C ILE A 222 -17.69 28.02 1.83
N ALA A 223 -17.43 27.37 0.68
CA ALA A 223 -16.79 28.01 -0.46
C ALA A 223 -17.66 29.11 -1.10
N GLY A 224 -18.96 28.87 -1.20
CA GLY A 224 -19.92 29.79 -1.84
C GLY A 224 -20.67 30.72 -0.89
N GLY A 225 -20.55 30.50 0.43
CA GLY A 225 -21.20 31.32 1.46
C GLY A 225 -22.73 31.17 1.52
N SER A 226 -23.25 29.97 1.25
CA SER A 226 -24.67 29.66 1.30
C SER A 226 -24.90 28.22 1.71
N THR A 227 -25.91 27.95 2.53
CA THR A 227 -26.34 26.59 2.89
C THR A 227 -27.24 25.91 1.85
N ASP A 228 -27.63 26.64 0.81
CA ASP A 228 -28.22 26.06 -0.40
C ASP A 228 -27.12 25.75 -1.41
N THR A 229 -26.94 24.47 -1.73
CA THR A 229 -25.81 23.97 -2.51
C THR A 229 -25.77 24.57 -3.93
N LEU A 230 -26.91 24.70 -4.60
CA LEU A 230 -26.95 25.29 -5.95
C LEU A 230 -26.60 26.77 -5.92
N THR A 231 -27.08 27.49 -4.91
CA THR A 231 -26.75 28.91 -4.69
C THR A 231 -25.25 29.06 -4.40
N ALA A 232 -24.66 28.18 -3.58
CA ALA A 232 -23.24 28.19 -3.27
C ALA A 232 -22.38 27.91 -4.53
N LEU A 233 -22.74 26.91 -5.32
CA LEU A 233 -22.09 26.59 -6.59
C LEU A 233 -22.19 27.75 -7.58
N ALA A 234 -23.38 28.37 -7.73
CA ALA A 234 -23.59 29.52 -8.59
C ALA A 234 -22.75 30.75 -8.14
N SER A 235 -22.63 30.94 -6.82
CA SER A 235 -21.78 31.99 -6.25
C SER A 235 -20.31 31.79 -6.66
N VAL A 236 -19.75 30.59 -6.51
CA VAL A 236 -18.37 30.31 -6.94
C VAL A 236 -18.22 30.42 -8.46
N ARG A 237 -19.17 29.91 -9.25
CA ARG A 237 -19.17 30.05 -10.72
C ARG A 237 -19.12 31.51 -11.19
N SER A 238 -19.64 32.45 -10.39
CA SER A 238 -19.65 33.88 -10.77
C SER A 238 -18.24 34.51 -10.87
N PHE A 239 -17.23 33.86 -10.26
CA PHE A 239 -15.84 34.36 -10.26
C PHE A 239 -14.80 33.29 -10.63
N SER A 240 -15.20 32.04 -10.87
CA SER A 240 -14.30 30.95 -11.24
C SER A 240 -14.77 30.24 -12.50
N ASP A 241 -13.84 30.03 -13.44
CA ASP A 241 -14.05 29.31 -14.70
C ASP A 241 -13.71 27.82 -14.60
N ALA A 242 -13.37 27.32 -13.40
CA ALA A 242 -12.92 25.96 -13.14
C ALA A 242 -13.98 24.90 -13.48
N THR A 243 -13.53 23.67 -13.77
CA THR A 243 -14.38 22.49 -13.63
C THR A 243 -14.76 22.33 -12.17
N MET A 244 -16.05 22.28 -11.85
CA MET A 244 -16.54 22.19 -10.48
C MET A 244 -17.19 20.82 -10.25
N VAL A 245 -16.76 20.11 -9.20
CA VAL A 245 -17.24 18.76 -8.88
C VAL A 245 -17.86 18.74 -7.48
N CYS A 246 -19.16 18.49 -7.42
CA CYS A 246 -19.88 18.34 -6.17
C CYS A 246 -20.06 16.85 -5.81
N LYS A 247 -19.43 16.42 -4.72
CA LYS A 247 -19.59 15.07 -4.12
C LYS A 247 -20.91 15.04 -3.37
N ARG A 248 -21.81 14.10 -3.71
CA ARG A 248 -23.19 14.03 -3.16
C ARG A 248 -23.48 12.73 -2.45
N GLY A 249 -22.47 12.13 -1.84
CA GLY A 249 -22.57 10.89 -1.06
C GLY A 249 -23.22 9.75 -1.86
N ALA A 250 -24.31 9.19 -1.35
CA ALA A 250 -25.03 8.09 -1.99
C ALA A 250 -25.69 8.45 -3.35
N LEU A 251 -25.75 9.72 -3.71
CA LEU A 251 -26.25 10.18 -5.01
C LEU A 251 -25.13 10.23 -6.07
N GLY A 252 -23.89 9.95 -5.70
CA GLY A 252 -22.72 10.03 -6.58
C GLY A 252 -22.13 11.44 -6.63
N CYS A 253 -21.91 11.99 -7.81
CA CYS A 253 -21.42 13.35 -7.97
C CYS A 253 -22.03 14.05 -9.18
N THR A 254 -21.96 15.38 -9.18
CA THR A 254 -22.33 16.20 -10.33
C THR A 254 -21.12 17.07 -10.72
N VAL A 255 -20.77 17.04 -12.00
CA VAL A 255 -19.66 17.80 -12.59
C VAL A 255 -20.22 18.92 -13.45
N PHE A 256 -19.85 20.15 -13.13
CA PHE A 256 -20.15 21.34 -13.91
C PHE A 256 -18.89 21.72 -14.69
N ALA A 257 -18.94 21.60 -16.00
CA ALA A 257 -17.81 21.87 -16.88
C ALA A 257 -17.27 23.30 -16.71
N GLY A 258 -15.95 23.45 -16.78
CA GLY A 258 -15.27 24.73 -16.85
C GLY A 258 -15.28 25.31 -18.27
N LYS A 259 -14.88 26.58 -18.43
CA LYS A 259 -14.81 27.23 -19.77
C LYS A 259 -13.83 26.52 -20.71
N ASN A 260 -12.81 25.89 -20.19
CA ASN A 260 -11.75 25.26 -20.98
C ASN A 260 -12.01 23.76 -21.26
N ASP A 261 -13.12 23.23 -20.78
CA ASP A 261 -13.48 21.83 -21.05
C ASP A 261 -14.13 21.75 -22.45
N ASN A 262 -13.67 20.78 -23.26
CA ASN A 262 -14.23 20.50 -24.58
C ASN A 262 -15.60 19.80 -24.47
N VAL A 263 -16.55 20.42 -23.82
CA VAL A 263 -17.94 19.95 -23.75
C VAL A 263 -18.76 20.91 -24.61
N ASP A 264 -19.51 20.40 -25.59
CA ASP A 264 -20.52 21.17 -26.33
C ASP A 264 -21.61 21.64 -25.36
N THR A 265 -21.30 22.65 -24.55
CA THR A 265 -22.28 23.33 -23.72
C THR A 265 -22.90 24.43 -24.59
N ASN A 266 -23.88 24.05 -25.43
CA ASN A 266 -24.89 25.00 -25.83
C ASN A 266 -25.70 25.34 -24.58
N GLU A 267 -25.46 26.52 -24.03
CA GLU A 267 -26.25 27.24 -23.04
C GLU A 267 -25.58 27.44 -21.65
N SER A 268 -25.64 28.71 -21.28
CA SER A 268 -25.62 29.31 -19.95
C SER A 268 -24.59 28.75 -18.93
N THR A 269 -23.55 29.51 -18.70
CA THR A 269 -22.60 29.40 -17.58
C THR A 269 -23.27 29.49 -16.18
N GLN A 270 -24.60 29.61 -16.10
CA GLN A 270 -25.32 29.73 -14.84
C GLN A 270 -25.77 28.38 -14.30
N ILE A 271 -25.34 28.07 -13.08
CA ILE A 271 -25.78 26.86 -12.34
C ILE A 271 -27.10 27.18 -11.66
N THR A 272 -28.21 26.79 -12.27
CA THR A 272 -29.56 27.00 -11.74
C THR A 272 -30.25 25.71 -11.33
N SER A 273 -29.75 24.57 -11.77
CA SER A 273 -30.23 23.22 -11.43
C SER A 273 -29.12 22.19 -11.52
N TRP A 274 -29.33 21.00 -10.99
CA TRP A 274 -28.40 19.87 -11.14
C TRP A 274 -28.28 19.40 -12.60
N ASP A 275 -29.31 19.62 -13.41
CA ASP A 275 -29.30 19.24 -14.83
C ASP A 275 -28.36 20.09 -15.70
N ALA A 276 -27.87 21.23 -15.16
CA ALA A 276 -26.80 22.00 -15.80
C ALA A 276 -25.43 21.31 -15.75
N GLY A 277 -25.30 20.23 -14.98
CA GLY A 277 -24.07 19.43 -14.85
C GLY A 277 -24.25 17.98 -15.31
N ILE A 278 -23.13 17.28 -15.38
CA ILE A 278 -23.07 15.84 -15.67
C ILE A 278 -23.18 15.09 -14.34
N THR A 279 -24.34 14.48 -14.08
CA THR A 279 -24.53 13.66 -12.88
C THR A 279 -24.15 12.21 -13.13
N VAL A 280 -23.23 11.68 -12.33
CA VAL A 280 -22.78 10.29 -12.38
C VAL A 280 -23.17 9.61 -11.07
N PRO A 281 -24.08 8.62 -11.10
CA PRO A 281 -24.53 7.91 -9.90
C PRO A 281 -23.44 6.98 -9.38
N VAL A 282 -23.58 6.56 -8.11
CA VAL A 282 -22.73 5.55 -7.48
C VAL A 282 -23.54 4.28 -7.17
N GLN A 283 -22.87 3.13 -7.20
CA GLN A 283 -23.48 1.89 -6.72
C GLN A 283 -23.72 1.98 -5.20
N LYS A 284 -24.89 1.58 -4.75
CA LYS A 284 -25.17 1.49 -3.31
C LYS A 284 -24.37 0.35 -2.70
N ILE A 285 -23.62 0.68 -1.67
CA ILE A 285 -22.72 -0.24 -0.96
C ILE A 285 -22.82 0.00 0.56
N GLU A 286 -22.26 -0.93 1.34
CA GLU A 286 -22.05 -0.71 2.77
C GLU A 286 -20.95 0.31 3.00
N VAL A 287 -21.23 1.31 3.82
CA VAL A 287 -20.24 2.27 4.30
C VAL A 287 -19.64 1.76 5.60
N PHE A 288 -18.37 1.41 5.59
CA PHE A 288 -17.63 0.95 6.75
C PHE A 288 -16.83 2.08 7.42
N ASN A 289 -16.25 2.98 6.61
CA ASN A 289 -15.45 4.10 7.06
C ASN A 289 -15.55 5.26 6.05
N VAL A 290 -15.94 6.46 6.46
CA VAL A 290 -16.03 7.62 5.55
C VAL A 290 -14.74 8.41 5.44
N LEU A 291 -13.76 8.17 6.33
CA LEU A 291 -12.51 8.92 6.36
C LEU A 291 -11.64 8.56 5.15
N GLY A 292 -11.11 9.57 4.48
CA GLY A 292 -10.30 9.41 3.27
C GLY A 292 -11.08 9.16 1.97
N ALA A 293 -12.42 9.01 2.03
CA ALA A 293 -13.23 8.83 0.83
C ALA A 293 -13.11 9.99 -0.16
N GLY A 294 -13.03 11.23 0.35
CA GLY A 294 -12.82 12.44 -0.43
C GLY A 294 -11.50 12.43 -1.17
N ASP A 295 -10.43 12.02 -0.49
CA ASP A 295 -9.08 11.95 -1.06
C ASP A 295 -9.00 10.88 -2.16
N GLY A 296 -9.60 9.69 -1.92
CA GLY A 296 -9.73 8.64 -2.92
C GLY A 296 -10.56 9.08 -4.13
N PHE A 297 -11.67 9.76 -3.90
CA PHE A 297 -12.49 10.37 -4.94
C PHE A 297 -11.67 11.36 -5.78
N MET A 298 -10.94 12.28 -5.13
CA MET A 298 -10.10 13.27 -5.81
C MET A 298 -9.02 12.60 -6.67
N ALA A 299 -8.35 11.58 -6.15
CA ALA A 299 -7.36 10.81 -6.91
C ALA A 299 -7.98 10.16 -8.17
N GLY A 300 -9.17 9.57 -8.04
CA GLY A 300 -9.92 9.01 -9.17
C GLY A 300 -10.29 10.05 -10.21
N PHE A 301 -10.78 11.22 -9.79
CA PHE A 301 -11.10 12.30 -10.71
C PHE A 301 -9.87 12.83 -11.46
N LEU A 302 -8.77 13.07 -10.74
CA LEU A 302 -7.49 13.50 -11.32
C LEU A 302 -6.99 12.54 -12.39
N ARG A 303 -7.16 11.24 -12.20
CA ARG A 303 -6.75 10.22 -13.17
C ARG A 303 -7.37 10.46 -14.56
N GLY A 304 -8.68 10.65 -14.62
CA GLY A 304 -9.39 10.93 -15.88
C GLY A 304 -9.10 12.33 -16.39
N TRP A 305 -9.19 13.34 -15.53
CA TRP A 305 -9.04 14.76 -15.90
C TRP A 305 -7.66 15.08 -16.47
N LEU A 306 -6.58 14.60 -15.85
CA LEU A 306 -5.20 14.83 -16.31
C LEU A 306 -4.86 14.06 -17.59
N ARG A 307 -5.60 13.00 -17.88
CA ARG A 307 -5.45 12.24 -19.13
C ARG A 307 -6.36 12.74 -20.25
N GLY A 308 -7.17 13.76 -19.99
CA GLY A 308 -8.09 14.33 -20.97
C GLY A 308 -9.24 13.39 -21.32
N GLU A 309 -9.60 12.47 -20.43
CA GLU A 309 -10.75 11.59 -20.60
C GLU A 309 -12.05 12.37 -20.39
N PRO A 310 -13.21 11.89 -20.91
CA PRO A 310 -14.48 12.57 -20.71
C PRO A 310 -14.78 12.79 -19.22
N LEU A 311 -15.37 13.93 -18.85
CA LEU A 311 -15.68 14.27 -17.45
C LEU A 311 -16.55 13.21 -16.75
N ALA A 312 -17.47 12.57 -17.48
CA ALA A 312 -18.27 11.46 -16.97
C ALA A 312 -17.40 10.24 -16.60
N THR A 313 -16.36 9.96 -17.39
CA THR A 313 -15.40 8.89 -17.09
C THR A 313 -14.56 9.21 -15.85
N ALA A 314 -14.05 10.45 -15.76
CA ALA A 314 -13.32 10.93 -14.59
C ALA A 314 -14.19 10.85 -13.31
N ALA A 315 -15.46 11.23 -13.41
CA ALA A 315 -16.45 11.11 -12.33
C ALA A 315 -16.74 9.64 -11.95
N SER A 316 -16.77 8.72 -12.92
CA SER A 316 -16.94 7.29 -12.67
C SER A 316 -15.74 6.70 -11.90
N TYR A 317 -14.51 7.08 -12.29
CA TYR A 317 -13.30 6.69 -11.53
C TYR A 317 -13.34 7.24 -10.10
N ALA A 318 -13.73 8.51 -9.95
CA ALA A 318 -13.86 9.14 -8.64
C ALA A 318 -14.86 8.43 -7.73
N ASN A 319 -16.07 8.16 -8.24
CA ASN A 319 -17.10 7.43 -7.51
C ASN A 319 -16.64 6.00 -7.14
N GLY A 320 -15.99 5.28 -8.07
CA GLY A 320 -15.44 3.94 -7.82
C GLY A 320 -14.35 3.94 -6.75
N CYS A 321 -13.42 4.89 -6.79
CA CYS A 321 -12.38 5.05 -5.76
C CYS A 321 -12.99 5.40 -4.40
N GLY A 322 -13.96 6.31 -4.35
CA GLY A 322 -14.69 6.64 -3.13
C GLY A 322 -15.43 5.43 -2.55
N ALA A 323 -16.10 4.64 -3.40
CA ALA A 323 -16.80 3.42 -3.00
C ALA A 323 -15.85 2.38 -2.38
N LEU A 324 -14.69 2.12 -3.00
CA LEU A 324 -13.68 1.21 -2.45
C LEU A 324 -13.08 1.74 -1.16
N ALA A 325 -12.80 3.05 -1.08
CA ALA A 325 -12.27 3.68 0.12
C ALA A 325 -13.21 3.53 1.32
N VAL A 326 -14.53 3.81 1.16
CA VAL A 326 -15.49 3.71 2.28
C VAL A 326 -15.76 2.27 2.70
N SER A 327 -15.38 1.28 1.91
CA SER A 327 -15.62 -0.13 2.22
C SER A 327 -14.56 -0.76 3.13
N ARG A 328 -13.46 -0.06 3.43
CA ARG A 328 -12.28 -0.62 4.11
C ARG A 328 -11.83 0.23 5.29
N HIS A 329 -10.97 -0.37 6.12
CA HIS A 329 -10.32 0.30 7.24
C HIS A 329 -9.12 1.14 6.75
N GLY A 330 -8.96 2.36 7.27
CA GLY A 330 -7.89 3.28 6.89
C GLY A 330 -8.25 4.20 5.72
N CYS A 331 -7.37 5.17 5.43
CA CYS A 331 -7.47 6.07 4.27
C CYS A 331 -6.64 5.52 3.10
N ALA A 332 -5.38 5.92 2.99
CA ALA A 332 -4.51 5.49 1.90
C ALA A 332 -4.45 3.97 1.69
N PRO A 333 -4.41 3.10 2.73
CA PRO A 333 -4.45 1.66 2.52
C PRO A 333 -5.67 1.17 1.76
N ALA A 334 -6.81 1.85 1.88
CA ALA A 334 -8.08 1.46 1.27
C ALA A 334 -8.20 1.82 -0.22
N TYR A 335 -7.31 2.68 -0.74
CA TYR A 335 -7.41 3.15 -2.14
C TYR A 335 -7.04 2.04 -3.12
N PRO A 336 -7.83 1.90 -4.21
CA PRO A 336 -7.59 0.87 -5.20
C PRO A 336 -6.37 1.16 -6.07
N SER A 337 -5.83 0.11 -6.66
CA SER A 337 -5.07 0.21 -7.89
C SER A 337 -6.01 0.47 -9.09
N PHE A 338 -5.43 0.81 -10.25
CA PHE A 338 -6.23 0.97 -11.46
C PHE A 338 -6.84 -0.36 -11.93
N GLU A 339 -6.17 -1.47 -11.70
CA GLU A 339 -6.65 -2.82 -12.01
C GLU A 339 -7.90 -3.18 -11.17
N GLU A 340 -7.86 -2.91 -9.88
CA GLU A 340 -8.99 -3.13 -8.98
C GLU A 340 -10.17 -2.21 -9.34
N LEU A 341 -9.92 -0.92 -9.54
CA LEU A 341 -10.93 0.05 -9.97
C LEU A 341 -11.59 -0.38 -11.28
N SER A 342 -10.78 -0.77 -12.27
CA SER A 342 -11.26 -1.21 -13.58
C SER A 342 -12.12 -2.46 -13.46
N HIS A 343 -11.74 -3.40 -12.59
CA HIS A 343 -12.54 -4.59 -12.32
C HIS A 343 -13.91 -4.23 -11.75
N LEU A 344 -13.95 -3.37 -10.71
CA LEU A 344 -15.20 -2.93 -10.11
C LEU A 344 -16.11 -2.22 -11.12
N LEU A 345 -15.56 -1.31 -11.94
CA LEU A 345 -16.36 -0.55 -12.91
C LEU A 345 -16.87 -1.40 -14.08
N THR A 346 -16.13 -2.46 -14.45
CA THR A 346 -16.50 -3.32 -15.57
C THR A 346 -17.43 -4.45 -15.15
N ASN A 347 -17.16 -5.09 -14.01
CA ASN A 347 -17.83 -6.31 -13.57
C ASN A 347 -18.82 -6.08 -12.43
N GLY A 348 -18.69 -4.94 -11.71
CA GLY A 348 -19.42 -4.71 -10.47
C GLY A 348 -18.93 -5.61 -9.33
N SER A 349 -19.75 -5.74 -8.29
CA SER A 349 -19.55 -6.69 -7.21
C SER A 349 -20.89 -7.30 -6.81
N PRO A 350 -20.97 -8.61 -6.54
CA PRO A 350 -22.17 -9.25 -6.00
C PRO A 350 -22.37 -8.90 -4.52
N GLU A 351 -21.35 -8.37 -3.85
CA GLU A 351 -21.35 -8.08 -2.42
C GLU A 351 -21.76 -6.64 -2.13
N PHE A 352 -22.71 -6.44 -1.21
CA PHE A 352 -23.05 -5.11 -0.72
C PHE A 352 -21.89 -4.48 0.09
N ALA A 353 -21.18 -5.30 0.84
CA ALA A 353 -19.95 -4.94 1.54
C ALA A 353 -18.75 -5.29 0.66
N LEU A 354 -18.24 -4.35 -0.14
CA LEU A 354 -17.17 -4.61 -1.13
C LEU A 354 -15.91 -5.28 -0.52
N ARG A 355 -15.61 -5.03 0.77
CA ARG A 355 -14.50 -5.72 1.47
C ARG A 355 -14.69 -7.23 1.63
N LYS A 356 -15.91 -7.77 1.40
CA LYS A 356 -16.22 -9.21 1.43
C LYS A 356 -16.12 -9.86 0.05
N ASP A 357 -15.99 -9.07 -1.00
CA ASP A 357 -15.76 -9.58 -2.34
C ASP A 357 -14.32 -10.14 -2.42
N ALA A 358 -14.23 -11.45 -2.56
CA ALA A 358 -12.96 -12.17 -2.59
C ALA A 358 -12.07 -11.73 -3.75
N LYS A 359 -12.67 -11.42 -4.93
CA LYS A 359 -11.91 -10.98 -6.10
C LYS A 359 -11.36 -9.56 -5.93
N LEU A 360 -12.17 -8.63 -5.42
CA LEU A 360 -11.71 -7.27 -5.11
C LEU A 360 -10.64 -7.30 -4.01
N SER A 361 -10.80 -8.14 -3.00
CA SER A 361 -9.82 -8.29 -1.91
C SER A 361 -8.50 -8.86 -2.42
N GLN A 362 -8.54 -9.89 -3.30
CA GLN A 362 -7.35 -10.45 -3.94
C GLN A 362 -6.64 -9.40 -4.82
N LEU A 363 -7.39 -8.69 -5.68
CA LEU A 363 -6.83 -7.65 -6.54
C LEU A 363 -6.19 -6.54 -5.71
N HIS A 364 -6.88 -6.08 -4.68
CA HIS A 364 -6.35 -5.07 -3.77
C HIS A 364 -5.01 -5.50 -3.18
N TRP A 365 -4.99 -6.67 -2.50
CA TRP A 365 -3.78 -7.23 -1.91
C TRP A 365 -2.64 -7.35 -2.93
N ALA A 366 -2.91 -8.00 -4.05
CA ALA A 366 -1.91 -8.34 -5.05
C ALA A 366 -1.34 -7.12 -5.79
N THR A 367 -2.10 -6.02 -5.91
CA THR A 367 -1.70 -4.85 -6.69
C THR A 367 -1.24 -3.65 -5.85
N THR A 368 -1.47 -3.67 -4.52
CA THR A 368 -1.06 -2.60 -3.60
C THR A 368 0.02 -3.04 -2.60
N ARG A 369 0.73 -4.14 -2.88
CA ARG A 369 1.84 -4.62 -2.03
C ARG A 369 2.86 -3.52 -1.78
N ARG A 370 3.37 -3.47 -0.57
CA ARG A 370 4.40 -2.51 -0.14
C ARG A 370 5.67 -2.56 -1.01
N ARG A 371 6.03 -3.77 -1.50
CA ARG A 371 7.23 -3.98 -2.32
C ARG A 371 6.99 -5.05 -3.37
N ARG A 372 7.50 -4.82 -4.58
CA ARG A 372 7.56 -5.82 -5.65
C ARG A 372 8.99 -6.26 -5.86
N TRP A 373 9.17 -7.58 -5.92
CA TRP A 373 10.47 -8.21 -6.09
C TRP A 373 10.62 -8.71 -7.52
N HIS A 374 11.52 -8.12 -8.28
CA HIS A 374 11.81 -8.58 -9.64
C HIS A 374 12.69 -9.82 -9.64
N LYS A 375 13.53 -9.98 -8.63
CA LYS A 375 14.40 -11.13 -8.36
C LYS A 375 14.47 -11.34 -6.85
N LEU A 376 14.71 -12.59 -6.43
CA LEU A 376 14.93 -12.92 -5.03
C LEU A 376 15.98 -14.02 -4.88
N ALA A 377 17.14 -13.67 -4.34
CA ALA A 377 18.19 -14.59 -3.92
C ALA A 377 18.19 -14.68 -2.38
N ALA A 378 17.49 -15.65 -1.83
CA ALA A 378 17.37 -15.81 -0.39
C ALA A 378 18.40 -16.81 0.16
N PHE A 379 19.15 -16.37 1.18
CA PHE A 379 20.01 -17.25 1.96
C PHE A 379 19.20 -17.86 3.10
N ALA A 380 18.99 -19.18 3.06
CA ALA A 380 18.10 -19.91 3.97
C ALA A 380 18.89 -20.61 5.10
N PHE A 381 18.82 -20.08 6.31
CA PHE A 381 19.37 -20.71 7.51
C PHE A 381 18.31 -20.88 8.61
N ASP A 382 17.05 -21.04 8.19
CA ASP A 382 15.87 -21.32 9.03
C ASP A 382 15.76 -22.79 9.48
N HIS A 383 16.75 -23.59 9.15
CA HIS A 383 16.82 -25.00 9.56
C HIS A 383 16.87 -25.10 11.09
N ARG A 384 16.05 -25.95 11.67
CA ARG A 384 15.94 -26.14 13.13
C ARG A 384 16.39 -27.53 13.53
N HIS A 385 15.66 -28.58 13.16
CA HIS A 385 16.02 -29.96 13.56
C HIS A 385 17.39 -30.40 13.01
N GLN A 386 17.79 -29.93 11.80
CA GLN A 386 19.10 -30.25 11.22
C GLN A 386 20.24 -29.62 12.03
N PHE A 387 20.11 -28.35 12.43
CA PHE A 387 21.10 -27.71 13.28
C PHE A 387 21.17 -28.33 14.67
N VAL A 388 20.03 -28.73 15.27
CA VAL A 388 20.01 -29.45 16.54
C VAL A 388 20.73 -30.79 16.42
N ALA A 389 20.50 -31.53 15.33
CA ALA A 389 21.20 -32.81 15.10
C ALA A 389 22.72 -32.61 14.94
N MET A 390 23.13 -31.56 14.18
CA MET A 390 24.55 -31.23 13.98
C MET A 390 25.22 -30.76 15.26
N ALA A 391 24.60 -29.88 16.03
CA ALA A 391 25.13 -29.42 17.32
C ALA A 391 25.30 -30.61 18.30
N LYS A 392 24.29 -31.47 18.42
CA LYS A 392 24.36 -32.69 19.26
C LYS A 392 25.49 -33.65 18.84
N LYS A 393 25.69 -33.85 17.53
CA LYS A 393 26.78 -34.66 16.97
C LYS A 393 28.14 -34.19 17.47
N HIS A 394 28.32 -32.90 17.69
CA HIS A 394 29.58 -32.30 18.14
C HIS A 394 29.55 -31.85 19.61
N GLY A 395 28.57 -32.28 20.40
CA GLY A 395 28.47 -31.98 21.84
C GLY A 395 28.22 -30.50 22.16
N ARG A 396 27.60 -29.75 21.21
CA ARG A 396 27.22 -28.34 21.37
C ARG A 396 25.74 -28.25 21.78
N ASP A 397 25.39 -27.14 22.42
CA ASP A 397 24.03 -26.78 22.82
C ASP A 397 23.32 -25.91 21.79
N GLU A 398 22.07 -25.53 22.07
CA GLU A 398 21.27 -24.67 21.21
C GLU A 398 21.79 -23.23 21.14
N ALA A 399 22.53 -22.76 22.16
CA ALA A 399 23.15 -21.41 22.13
C ALA A 399 24.18 -21.32 21.00
N ALA A 400 24.96 -22.39 20.78
CA ALA A 400 25.90 -22.44 19.67
C ALA A 400 25.20 -22.34 18.30
N ILE A 401 23.92 -22.73 18.18
CA ILE A 401 23.16 -22.59 16.93
C ILE A 401 22.83 -21.14 16.68
N ASP A 402 22.39 -20.38 17.69
CA ASP A 402 22.12 -18.94 17.56
C ASP A 402 23.38 -18.17 17.18
N ASP A 403 24.53 -18.49 17.79
CA ASP A 403 25.84 -17.94 17.45
C ASP A 403 26.21 -18.18 15.98
N PHE A 404 26.05 -19.43 15.49
CA PHE A 404 26.31 -19.75 14.10
C PHE A 404 25.38 -19.00 13.14
N LYS A 405 24.10 -18.92 13.44
CA LYS A 405 23.12 -18.17 12.62
C LYS A 405 23.45 -16.68 12.58
N LEU A 406 23.99 -16.15 13.65
CA LEU A 406 24.46 -14.78 13.69
C LEU A 406 25.64 -14.53 12.73
N LEU A 407 26.60 -15.48 12.69
CA LEU A 407 27.68 -15.44 11.70
C LEU A 407 27.16 -15.56 10.26
N ALA A 408 26.14 -16.40 10.04
CA ALA A 408 25.49 -16.52 8.74
C ALA A 408 24.82 -15.20 8.30
N LEU A 409 24.14 -14.52 9.23
CA LEU A 409 23.57 -13.20 8.98
C LEU A 409 24.65 -12.16 8.67
N ASP A 410 25.75 -12.12 9.42
CA ASP A 410 26.85 -11.18 9.18
C ASP A 410 27.48 -11.41 7.79
N ALA A 411 27.63 -12.67 7.37
CA ALA A 411 28.08 -13.00 6.02
C ALA A 411 27.10 -12.50 4.93
N ALA A 412 25.79 -12.76 5.12
CA ALA A 412 24.75 -12.26 4.22
C ALA A 412 24.73 -10.74 4.15
N SER A 413 24.83 -10.05 5.27
CA SER A 413 24.91 -8.59 5.36
C SER A 413 26.08 -8.02 4.55
N ARG A 414 27.25 -8.61 4.65
CA ARG A 414 28.43 -8.17 3.86
C ARG A 414 28.18 -8.29 2.38
N VAL A 415 27.64 -9.44 1.92
CA VAL A 415 27.31 -9.65 0.51
C VAL A 415 26.28 -8.64 0.02
N MET A 416 25.24 -8.34 0.83
CA MET A 416 24.25 -7.31 0.51
C MET A 416 24.86 -5.92 0.39
N GLN A 417 25.78 -5.55 1.30
CA GLN A 417 26.49 -4.27 1.29
C GLN A 417 27.40 -4.15 0.07
N GLU A 418 28.13 -5.21 -0.30
CA GLU A 418 28.98 -5.25 -1.49
C GLU A 418 28.16 -5.09 -2.78
N ALA A 419 26.95 -5.64 -2.83
CA ALA A 419 26.03 -5.49 -3.95
C ALA A 419 25.31 -4.12 -3.98
N GLY A 420 25.41 -3.31 -2.93
CA GLY A 420 24.81 -1.98 -2.84
C GLY A 420 23.28 -2.01 -3.00
N ASP A 421 22.73 -1.04 -3.73
CA ASP A 421 21.26 -0.91 -3.94
C ASP A 421 20.65 -2.16 -4.62
N GLU A 422 21.41 -2.90 -5.43
CA GLU A 422 20.93 -4.14 -6.03
C GLU A 422 20.78 -5.24 -4.98
N GLY A 423 21.66 -5.27 -3.96
CA GLY A 423 21.58 -6.22 -2.85
C GLY A 423 20.28 -6.07 -2.09
N SER A 424 19.91 -4.87 -1.69
CA SER A 424 18.67 -4.59 -0.97
C SER A 424 17.41 -4.93 -1.79
N ARG A 425 17.50 -4.84 -3.12
CA ARG A 425 16.37 -5.08 -4.04
C ARG A 425 16.20 -6.52 -4.49
N THR A 426 17.22 -7.37 -4.29
CA THR A 426 17.23 -8.72 -4.86
C THR A 426 17.58 -9.80 -3.84
N MET A 427 18.11 -9.44 -2.69
CA MET A 427 18.56 -10.39 -1.68
C MET A 427 17.60 -10.51 -0.51
N GLY A 428 17.63 -11.67 0.13
CA GLY A 428 16.82 -11.97 1.29
C GLY A 428 17.43 -13.05 2.16
N ILE A 429 16.79 -13.26 3.31
CA ILE A 429 17.12 -14.31 4.25
C ILE A 429 15.88 -15.09 4.64
N LEU A 430 16.07 -16.38 4.96
CA LEU A 430 15.10 -17.20 5.68
C LEU A 430 15.72 -17.53 7.03
N VAL A 431 15.08 -17.10 8.11
CA VAL A 431 15.55 -17.29 9.49
C VAL A 431 14.37 -17.54 10.43
N ASP A 432 14.54 -18.47 11.36
CA ASP A 432 13.52 -18.83 12.35
C ASP A 432 13.64 -18.03 13.65
N ASP A 433 12.55 -18.01 14.41
CA ASP A 433 12.46 -17.32 15.69
C ASP A 433 13.04 -18.17 16.85
N ARG A 434 12.96 -19.50 16.77
CA ARG A 434 13.30 -20.39 17.88
C ARG A 434 14.81 -20.43 18.15
N LEU A 435 15.61 -20.66 17.12
CA LEU A 435 17.06 -20.86 17.20
C LEU A 435 17.87 -19.76 16.46
N GLY A 436 17.23 -18.72 15.99
CA GLY A 436 17.84 -17.61 15.27
C GLY A 436 17.24 -16.26 15.66
N ARG A 437 16.71 -16.15 16.87
CA ARG A 437 16.06 -14.92 17.35
C ARG A 437 16.96 -13.70 17.32
N THR A 438 18.23 -13.85 17.73
CA THR A 438 19.21 -12.78 17.71
C THR A 438 19.46 -12.29 16.28
N SER A 439 19.60 -13.22 15.33
CA SER A 439 19.73 -12.92 13.91
C SER A 439 18.49 -12.23 13.36
N LEU A 440 17.29 -12.67 13.74
CA LEU A 440 16.03 -12.08 13.31
C LEU A 440 15.88 -10.62 13.78
N HIS A 441 16.28 -10.33 15.04
CA HIS A 441 16.26 -8.96 15.58
C HIS A 441 17.26 -8.06 14.86
N LYS A 442 18.49 -8.52 14.59
CA LYS A 442 19.48 -7.75 13.85
C LYS A 442 19.09 -7.55 12.38
N ALA A 443 18.41 -8.53 11.78
CA ALA A 443 17.95 -8.45 10.39
C ALA A 443 16.90 -7.35 10.17
N SER A 444 16.21 -6.89 11.22
CA SER A 444 15.27 -5.76 11.11
C SER A 444 15.92 -4.43 10.71
N ASP A 445 17.24 -4.31 10.88
CA ASP A 445 18.02 -3.14 10.44
C ASP A 445 18.43 -3.22 8.95
N LEU A 446 18.18 -4.38 8.30
CA LEU A 446 18.52 -4.59 6.90
C LEU A 446 17.33 -4.31 5.99
N ASP A 447 17.58 -3.58 4.91
CA ASP A 447 16.59 -3.42 3.83
C ASP A 447 16.63 -4.62 2.88
N CYS A 448 16.13 -5.78 3.34
CA CYS A 448 16.10 -7.02 2.56
C CYS A 448 14.77 -7.77 2.75
N TRP A 449 14.54 -8.80 1.93
CA TRP A 449 13.43 -9.71 2.13
C TRP A 449 13.70 -10.66 3.29
N ILE A 450 12.75 -10.80 4.22
CA ILE A 450 12.86 -11.67 5.39
C ILE A 450 11.72 -12.69 5.36
N GLY A 451 12.05 -13.95 5.13
CA GLY A 451 11.13 -15.07 5.29
C GLY A 451 11.27 -15.68 6.69
N ARG A 452 10.13 -15.89 7.36
CA ARG A 452 10.08 -16.45 8.71
C ARG A 452 9.18 -17.68 8.73
N PRO A 453 9.72 -18.88 9.04
CA PRO A 453 8.93 -20.11 9.08
C PRO A 453 7.97 -20.13 10.28
N ILE A 454 6.78 -20.69 10.06
CA ILE A 454 5.75 -20.86 11.08
C ILE A 454 5.48 -22.34 11.41
N GLU A 455 5.86 -23.24 10.50
CA GLU A 455 5.68 -24.68 10.70
C GLU A 455 6.67 -25.26 11.71
N GLU A 456 6.28 -26.32 12.40
CA GLU A 456 7.15 -27.14 13.25
C GLU A 456 8.13 -27.94 12.39
N SER A 457 9.43 -27.77 12.67
CA SER A 457 10.50 -28.34 11.83
C SER A 457 10.65 -29.84 11.99
N GLY A 458 10.57 -30.56 10.88
CA GLY A 458 10.78 -32.01 10.85
C GLY A 458 9.60 -32.84 11.37
N VAL A 459 8.43 -32.22 11.51
CA VAL A 459 7.19 -32.88 11.95
C VAL A 459 6.30 -33.21 10.75
N PHE A 460 5.73 -34.38 10.75
CA PHE A 460 4.75 -34.85 9.77
C PHE A 460 3.61 -35.61 10.49
N PRO A 461 2.33 -35.32 10.22
CA PRO A 461 1.77 -34.30 9.31
C PRO A 461 2.13 -32.86 9.69
N LEU A 462 1.78 -31.88 8.83
CA LEU A 462 2.04 -30.47 9.08
C LEU A 462 1.48 -30.02 10.43
N SER A 463 2.34 -29.43 11.24
CA SER A 463 2.02 -28.78 12.50
C SER A 463 2.67 -27.40 12.56
N LEU A 464 2.09 -26.47 13.32
CA LEU A 464 2.64 -25.12 13.50
C LEU A 464 3.33 -25.01 14.85
N GLU A 465 4.48 -24.31 14.89
CA GLU A 465 5.20 -24.06 16.15
C GLU A 465 4.37 -23.17 17.10
N GLU A 466 4.28 -23.59 18.38
CA GLU A 466 3.76 -22.80 19.52
C GLU A 466 2.41 -22.08 19.26
N ALA A 467 1.51 -22.69 18.48
CA ALA A 467 0.34 -21.95 18.01
C ALA A 467 -0.99 -22.52 18.48
N PRO A 468 -1.54 -22.11 19.62
CA PRO A 468 -2.98 -22.25 19.83
C PRO A 468 -3.79 -21.27 18.97
N ASP A 469 -3.26 -20.09 18.61
CA ASP A 469 -3.90 -19.08 17.77
C ASP A 469 -2.93 -18.41 16.80
N ILE A 470 -3.12 -18.71 15.51
CA ILE A 470 -2.27 -18.22 14.42
C ILE A 470 -2.32 -16.69 14.32
N GLY A 471 -3.52 -16.11 14.36
CA GLY A 471 -3.74 -14.67 14.21
C GLY A 471 -3.03 -13.86 15.29
N SER A 472 -3.18 -14.25 16.56
CA SER A 472 -2.49 -13.59 17.69
C SER A 472 -0.96 -13.68 17.59
N ARG A 473 -0.44 -14.77 17.05
CA ARG A 473 1.00 -14.92 16.83
C ARG A 473 1.49 -13.98 15.72
N LEU A 474 0.83 -13.99 14.57
CA LEU A 474 1.21 -13.14 13.44
C LEU A 474 1.07 -11.65 13.75
N ALA A 475 0.08 -11.26 14.56
CA ALA A 475 -0.07 -9.87 15.01
C ALA A 475 1.15 -9.31 15.79
N GLN A 476 2.02 -10.18 16.28
CA GLN A 476 3.27 -9.81 16.97
C GLN A 476 4.47 -9.73 16.01
N TRP A 477 4.32 -10.16 14.77
CA TRP A 477 5.41 -10.13 13.80
C TRP A 477 5.46 -8.79 13.08
N PRO A 478 6.66 -8.30 12.69
CA PRO A 478 6.76 -7.17 11.78
C PRO A 478 6.09 -7.48 10.43
N THR A 479 5.25 -6.58 9.95
CA THR A 479 4.45 -6.77 8.73
C THR A 479 5.27 -6.86 7.43
N ASN A 480 6.56 -6.52 7.48
CA ASN A 480 7.50 -6.70 6.37
C ASN A 480 8.15 -8.10 6.35
N HIS A 481 7.84 -8.97 7.32
CA HIS A 481 8.25 -10.37 7.28
C HIS A 481 7.25 -11.20 6.46
N CYS A 482 7.78 -12.04 5.55
CA CYS A 482 6.97 -13.01 4.81
C CYS A 482 6.80 -14.28 5.64
N VAL A 483 5.57 -14.70 5.84
CA VAL A 483 5.25 -15.94 6.57
C VAL A 483 5.53 -17.13 5.65
N LYS A 484 6.54 -17.93 5.98
CA LYS A 484 6.87 -19.15 5.23
C LYS A 484 6.24 -20.35 5.89
N VAL A 485 5.60 -21.21 5.10
CA VAL A 485 5.13 -22.53 5.56
C VAL A 485 5.57 -23.60 4.56
N LEU A 486 6.12 -24.70 5.09
CA LEU A 486 6.44 -25.88 4.32
C LEU A 486 5.26 -26.86 4.43
N LEU A 487 4.63 -27.14 3.30
CA LEU A 487 3.51 -28.06 3.16
C LEU A 487 3.98 -29.38 2.55
N PRO A 488 4.07 -30.46 3.33
CA PRO A 488 4.33 -31.80 2.81
C PRO A 488 3.00 -32.38 2.29
N TYR A 489 2.75 -32.29 0.98
CA TYR A 489 1.45 -32.60 0.38
C TYR A 489 1.60 -33.41 -0.91
N ARG A 490 0.76 -34.44 -1.03
CA ARG A 490 0.61 -35.23 -2.24
C ARG A 490 -0.88 -35.47 -2.52
N THR A 491 -1.24 -35.53 -3.78
CA THR A 491 -2.64 -35.82 -4.20
C THR A 491 -3.07 -37.24 -3.87
N ASP A 492 -2.12 -38.14 -3.59
CA ASP A 492 -2.34 -39.55 -3.19
C ASP A 492 -2.14 -39.82 -1.69
N ASP A 493 -2.04 -38.76 -0.86
CA ASP A 493 -2.03 -38.88 0.60
C ASP A 493 -3.44 -39.28 1.12
N PRO A 494 -3.58 -39.81 2.35
CA PRO A 494 -4.88 -40.11 2.95
C PRO A 494 -5.82 -38.90 2.96
N ALA A 495 -7.09 -39.14 2.63
CA ALA A 495 -8.06 -38.04 2.44
C ALA A 495 -8.29 -37.19 3.71
N ASP A 496 -8.23 -37.79 4.90
CA ASP A 496 -8.33 -37.10 6.18
C ASP A 496 -7.12 -36.18 6.41
N MET A 497 -5.93 -36.64 6.11
CA MET A 497 -4.70 -35.85 6.20
C MET A 497 -4.71 -34.69 5.19
N ILE A 498 -5.14 -34.92 3.95
CA ILE A 498 -5.33 -33.88 2.94
C ILE A 498 -6.28 -32.79 3.47
N ALA A 499 -7.44 -33.19 4.01
CA ALA A 499 -8.43 -32.26 4.53
C ALA A 499 -7.89 -31.44 5.72
N ASP A 500 -7.11 -32.03 6.61
CA ASP A 500 -6.50 -31.34 7.74
C ASP A 500 -5.44 -30.34 7.27
N HIS A 501 -4.57 -30.71 6.32
CA HIS A 501 -3.58 -29.80 5.74
C HIS A 501 -4.26 -28.64 5.01
N GLU A 502 -5.25 -28.90 4.18
CA GLU A 502 -6.00 -27.85 3.44
C GLU A 502 -6.65 -26.87 4.41
N LYS A 503 -7.34 -27.37 5.44
CA LYS A 503 -7.94 -26.53 6.47
C LYS A 503 -6.91 -25.64 7.17
N LEU A 504 -5.76 -26.19 7.54
CA LEU A 504 -4.71 -25.44 8.23
C LEU A 504 -4.11 -24.35 7.33
N ILE A 505 -3.88 -24.66 6.04
CA ILE A 505 -3.36 -23.69 5.07
C ILE A 505 -4.35 -22.56 4.80
N VAL A 506 -5.65 -22.85 4.67
CA VAL A 506 -6.68 -21.82 4.53
C VAL A 506 -6.70 -20.91 5.77
N GLN A 507 -6.69 -21.48 6.98
CA GLN A 507 -6.64 -20.68 8.21
C GLN A 507 -5.38 -19.81 8.31
N LEU A 508 -4.24 -20.34 7.89
CA LEU A 508 -2.99 -19.58 7.88
C LEU A 508 -3.03 -18.44 6.85
N PHE A 509 -3.56 -18.71 5.65
CA PHE A 509 -3.71 -17.69 4.61
C PHE A 509 -4.64 -16.56 5.09
N ASP A 510 -5.79 -16.88 5.66
CA ASP A 510 -6.71 -15.90 6.22
C ASP A 510 -6.04 -15.05 7.32
N ALA A 511 -5.26 -15.67 8.20
CA ALA A 511 -4.52 -14.97 9.23
C ALA A 511 -3.45 -14.03 8.64
N CYS A 512 -2.73 -14.45 7.60
CA CYS A 512 -1.76 -13.61 6.88
C CYS A 512 -2.45 -12.38 6.28
N GLN A 513 -3.60 -12.56 5.62
CA GLN A 513 -4.37 -11.46 5.03
C GLN A 513 -4.83 -10.46 6.10
N GLN A 514 -5.35 -10.95 7.24
CA GLN A 514 -5.83 -10.09 8.33
C GLN A 514 -4.72 -9.35 9.07
N THR A 515 -3.51 -9.88 9.07
CA THR A 515 -2.35 -9.28 9.74
C THR A 515 -1.41 -8.55 8.77
N ASN A 516 -1.78 -8.44 7.49
CA ASN A 516 -1.01 -7.79 6.42
C ASN A 516 0.39 -8.39 6.21
N HIS A 517 0.50 -9.74 6.27
CA HIS A 517 1.73 -10.45 5.95
C HIS A 517 1.66 -11.12 4.58
N GLU A 518 2.75 -11.05 3.82
CA GLU A 518 2.93 -11.92 2.66
C GLU A 518 3.09 -13.38 3.10
N MET A 519 2.61 -14.31 2.27
CA MET A 519 2.73 -15.75 2.49
C MET A 519 3.60 -16.40 1.42
N LEU A 520 4.58 -17.18 1.86
CA LEU A 520 5.35 -18.09 1.01
C LEU A 520 4.92 -19.52 1.31
N LEU A 521 4.33 -20.19 0.32
CA LEU A 521 3.92 -21.59 0.42
C LEU A 521 4.94 -22.49 -0.27
N GLU A 522 5.64 -23.28 0.52
CA GLU A 522 6.62 -24.27 0.05
C GLU A 522 5.96 -25.63 -0.10
N ILE A 523 5.96 -26.21 -1.31
CA ILE A 523 5.39 -27.53 -1.58
C ILE A 523 6.52 -28.56 -1.59
N ILE A 524 6.36 -29.62 -0.79
CA ILE A 524 7.24 -30.80 -0.77
C ILE A 524 6.40 -32.05 -1.09
N THR A 525 6.68 -32.63 -2.25
CA THR A 525 6.02 -33.84 -2.72
C THR A 525 6.88 -35.10 -2.55
N ALA A 526 8.20 -34.93 -2.45
CA ALA A 526 9.15 -36.04 -2.36
C ALA A 526 8.90 -36.88 -1.10
N ARG A 527 8.81 -38.20 -1.27
CA ARG A 527 8.78 -39.21 -0.23
C ARG A 527 9.82 -40.27 -0.54
N PRO A 528 10.45 -40.93 0.49
CA PRO A 528 11.46 -41.94 0.25
C PRO A 528 10.99 -43.08 -0.67
N ASP A 529 9.72 -43.47 -0.54
CA ASP A 529 9.16 -44.66 -1.18
C ASP A 529 8.21 -44.33 -2.36
N LYS A 530 8.02 -43.05 -2.70
CA LYS A 530 7.07 -42.64 -3.74
C LYS A 530 7.68 -41.59 -4.66
N PRO A 531 7.87 -41.87 -5.96
CA PRO A 531 8.31 -40.86 -6.91
C PRO A 531 7.21 -39.79 -7.08
N THR A 532 7.61 -38.55 -7.38
CA THR A 532 6.70 -37.48 -7.73
C THR A 532 6.30 -37.63 -9.19
N ALA A 533 4.98 -37.59 -9.49
CA ALA A 533 4.51 -37.51 -10.87
C ALA A 533 4.77 -36.09 -11.43
N ASP A 534 5.02 -35.99 -12.73
CA ASP A 534 5.44 -34.75 -13.39
C ASP A 534 4.41 -33.61 -13.25
N ASP A 535 3.13 -33.93 -13.16
CA ASP A 535 2.00 -32.99 -13.07
C ASP A 535 1.50 -32.75 -11.63
N GLN A 536 2.03 -33.49 -10.64
CA GLN A 536 1.51 -33.46 -9.27
C GLN A 536 1.61 -32.06 -8.64
N VAL A 537 2.72 -31.33 -8.86
CA VAL A 537 2.91 -30.02 -8.25
C VAL A 537 1.96 -28.98 -8.87
N SER A 538 1.74 -29.01 -10.19
CA SER A 538 0.79 -28.11 -10.85
C SER A 538 -0.65 -28.39 -10.40
N GLN A 539 -1.04 -29.66 -10.16
CA GLN A 539 -2.32 -30.02 -9.58
C GLN A 539 -2.49 -29.50 -8.14
N ILE A 540 -1.42 -29.53 -7.33
CA ILE A 540 -1.46 -28.99 -5.97
C ILE A 540 -1.62 -27.47 -6.00
N ILE A 541 -0.89 -26.75 -6.87
CA ILE A 541 -1.04 -25.31 -7.05
C ILE A 541 -2.48 -24.97 -7.45
N GLU A 542 -3.04 -25.67 -8.44
CA GLU A 542 -4.44 -25.53 -8.87
C GLU A 542 -5.40 -25.74 -7.69
N ARG A 543 -5.18 -26.79 -6.89
CA ARG A 543 -6.01 -27.10 -5.72
C ARG A 543 -5.98 -25.99 -4.67
N MET A 544 -4.82 -25.41 -4.39
CA MET A 544 -4.72 -24.29 -3.43
C MET A 544 -5.52 -23.07 -3.91
N TYR A 545 -5.43 -22.71 -5.19
CA TYR A 545 -6.25 -21.64 -5.74
C TYR A 545 -7.75 -21.93 -5.68
N GLN A 546 -8.19 -23.19 -5.92
CA GLN A 546 -9.60 -23.61 -5.78
C GLN A 546 -10.09 -23.49 -4.33
N LEU A 547 -9.22 -23.61 -3.35
CA LEU A 547 -9.52 -23.40 -1.92
C LEU A 547 -9.54 -21.91 -1.52
N GLY A 548 -9.24 -20.99 -2.46
CA GLY A 548 -9.13 -19.57 -2.17
C GLY A 548 -7.80 -19.13 -1.57
N VAL A 549 -6.77 -19.98 -1.61
CA VAL A 549 -5.42 -19.68 -1.11
C VAL A 549 -4.58 -19.10 -2.25
N PHE A 550 -4.21 -17.81 -2.14
CA PHE A 550 -3.42 -17.06 -3.10
C PHE A 550 -2.11 -16.60 -2.44
N PRO A 551 -1.10 -17.49 -2.30
CA PRO A 551 0.16 -17.12 -1.67
C PRO A 551 0.90 -16.08 -2.52
N ASP A 552 1.68 -15.21 -1.88
CA ASP A 552 2.50 -14.24 -2.59
C ASP A 552 3.69 -14.88 -3.28
N TRP A 553 4.17 -15.98 -2.73
CA TRP A 553 5.30 -16.73 -3.25
C TRP A 553 5.02 -18.22 -3.24
N TRP A 554 5.35 -18.90 -4.34
CA TRP A 554 5.51 -20.34 -4.38
C TRP A 554 6.98 -20.68 -4.20
N LYS A 555 7.29 -21.70 -3.38
CA LYS A 555 8.62 -22.29 -3.28
C LYS A 555 8.52 -23.77 -3.63
N LEU A 556 9.20 -24.15 -4.72
CA LEU A 556 9.07 -25.47 -5.35
C LEU A 556 10.38 -26.26 -5.31
N GLU A 557 10.27 -27.58 -5.24
CA GLU A 557 11.40 -28.50 -5.26
C GLU A 557 12.21 -28.34 -6.56
N PRO A 558 13.55 -28.55 -6.54
CA PRO A 558 14.40 -28.42 -7.70
C PRO A 558 14.14 -29.54 -8.71
N VAL A 559 13.64 -29.20 -9.88
CA VAL A 559 13.32 -30.12 -10.98
C VAL A 559 14.09 -29.69 -12.24
N ASP A 560 14.92 -30.60 -12.78
CA ASP A 560 15.67 -30.36 -14.02
C ASP A 560 14.82 -30.72 -15.25
N ASN A 561 13.70 -30.03 -15.40
CA ASN A 561 12.78 -30.18 -16.53
C ASN A 561 12.08 -28.84 -16.82
N PRO A 562 12.39 -28.18 -17.95
CA PRO A 562 11.74 -26.92 -18.33
C PRO A 562 10.21 -27.00 -18.40
N THR A 563 9.65 -28.14 -18.87
CA THR A 563 8.20 -28.33 -19.00
C THR A 563 7.49 -28.25 -17.64
N PHE A 564 8.11 -28.77 -16.58
CA PHE A 564 7.59 -28.68 -15.21
C PHE A 564 7.36 -27.21 -14.78
N TRP A 565 8.37 -26.36 -15.00
CA TRP A 565 8.30 -24.95 -14.60
C TRP A 565 7.25 -24.18 -15.40
N VAL A 566 7.17 -24.43 -16.71
CA VAL A 566 6.15 -23.81 -17.57
C VAL A 566 4.74 -24.24 -17.16
N GLN A 567 4.50 -25.54 -16.90
CA GLN A 567 3.20 -26.01 -16.42
C GLN A 567 2.78 -25.37 -15.10
N CYS A 568 3.69 -25.28 -14.12
CA CYS A 568 3.42 -24.58 -12.86
C CYS A 568 3.12 -23.09 -13.11
N GLY A 569 3.90 -22.43 -13.97
CA GLY A 569 3.71 -21.03 -14.32
C GLY A 569 2.39 -20.77 -15.03
N ASP A 570 1.93 -21.66 -15.89
CA ASP A 570 0.65 -21.53 -16.59
C ASP A 570 -0.54 -21.58 -15.62
N VAL A 571 -0.52 -22.50 -14.67
CA VAL A 571 -1.56 -22.57 -13.62
C VAL A 571 -1.54 -21.29 -12.77
N VAL A 572 -0.37 -20.83 -12.35
CA VAL A 572 -0.24 -19.61 -11.56
C VAL A 572 -0.79 -18.41 -12.31
N ARG A 573 -0.41 -18.20 -13.58
CA ARG A 573 -0.90 -17.07 -14.39
C ARG A 573 -2.41 -17.09 -14.60
N ALA A 574 -3.00 -18.26 -14.72
CA ALA A 574 -4.44 -18.40 -14.92
C ALA A 574 -5.24 -17.91 -13.69
N HIS A 575 -4.73 -18.07 -12.49
CA HIS A 575 -5.40 -17.72 -11.24
C HIS A 575 -4.92 -16.40 -10.64
N ASP A 576 -3.60 -16.15 -10.61
CA ASP A 576 -2.98 -14.97 -10.00
C ASP A 576 -1.89 -14.36 -10.88
N PRO A 577 -2.27 -13.52 -11.86
CA PRO A 577 -1.30 -12.83 -12.72
C PRO A 577 -0.46 -11.78 -11.98
N TYR A 578 -0.81 -11.44 -10.74
CA TYR A 578 -0.16 -10.42 -9.93
C TYR A 578 0.73 -10.98 -8.82
N ILE A 579 0.98 -12.27 -8.79
CA ILE A 579 1.86 -12.94 -7.81
C ILE A 579 3.25 -12.29 -7.77
N GLN A 580 3.93 -12.34 -6.64
CA GLN A 580 5.33 -11.96 -6.55
C GLN A 580 6.21 -12.88 -7.41
N GLY A 581 6.06 -14.21 -7.26
CA GLY A 581 6.75 -15.18 -8.11
C GLY A 581 6.90 -16.57 -7.51
N ILE A 582 7.69 -17.36 -8.25
CA ILE A 582 8.11 -18.71 -7.85
C ILE A 582 9.59 -18.65 -7.50
N ILE A 583 10.00 -19.31 -6.41
CA ILE A 583 11.42 -19.48 -6.05
C ILE A 583 11.78 -20.96 -5.97
N VAL A 584 13.01 -21.27 -6.37
CA VAL A 584 13.54 -22.64 -6.37
C VAL A 584 14.08 -23.00 -5.00
N LEU A 585 13.68 -24.14 -4.47
CA LEU A 585 14.22 -24.72 -3.22
C LEU A 585 15.65 -25.25 -3.47
N GLY A 586 16.59 -24.88 -2.61
CA GLY A 586 17.91 -25.52 -2.57
C GLY A 586 17.86 -26.79 -1.73
N LYS A 587 17.63 -27.93 -2.37
CA LYS A 587 17.64 -29.24 -1.70
C LYS A 587 19.04 -29.84 -1.85
N GLU A 588 19.77 -30.19 -0.81
CA GLU A 588 21.09 -30.85 -0.76
C GLU A 588 21.58 -31.49 -2.08
N VAL A 589 21.60 -30.72 -3.16
CA VAL A 589 22.09 -31.12 -4.48
C VAL A 589 23.44 -30.47 -4.75
N SER A 590 24.26 -31.11 -5.56
CA SER A 590 25.55 -30.53 -5.96
C SER A 590 25.38 -29.21 -6.71
N SER A 591 26.40 -28.37 -6.71
CA SER A 591 26.41 -27.09 -7.44
C SER A 591 26.09 -27.26 -8.94
N ASP A 592 26.60 -28.34 -9.57
CA ASP A 592 26.36 -28.62 -10.98
C ASP A 592 24.90 -29.01 -11.24
N ALA A 593 24.31 -29.86 -10.38
CA ALA A 593 22.89 -30.22 -10.47
C ALA A 593 22.00 -29.00 -10.27
N LEU A 594 22.36 -28.11 -9.33
CA LEU A 594 21.63 -26.88 -9.09
C LEU A 594 21.70 -25.93 -10.29
N ALA A 595 22.85 -25.83 -10.96
CA ALA A 595 23.00 -25.03 -12.17
C ALA A 595 22.09 -25.51 -13.31
N SER A 596 21.95 -26.85 -13.48
CA SER A 596 21.04 -27.44 -14.47
C SER A 596 19.57 -27.10 -14.15
N VAL A 597 19.17 -27.25 -12.87
CA VAL A 597 17.83 -26.86 -12.41
C VAL A 597 17.54 -25.38 -12.68
N PHE A 598 18.49 -24.49 -12.40
CA PHE A 598 18.31 -23.06 -12.68
C PHE A 598 18.18 -22.75 -14.17
N ALA A 599 18.94 -23.46 -15.01
CA ALA A 599 18.80 -23.32 -16.45
C ALA A 599 17.41 -23.76 -16.94
N ALA A 600 16.86 -24.86 -16.39
CA ALA A 600 15.50 -25.31 -16.67
C ALA A 600 14.45 -24.32 -16.13
N ALA A 601 14.57 -23.87 -14.88
CA ALA A 601 13.63 -22.98 -14.22
C ALA A 601 13.57 -21.58 -14.87
N LYS A 602 14.69 -21.09 -15.41
CA LYS A 602 14.79 -19.79 -16.10
C LYS A 602 13.88 -19.68 -17.33
N THR A 603 13.40 -20.80 -17.88
CA THR A 603 12.45 -20.81 -19.01
C THR A 603 11.09 -20.24 -18.63
N GLU A 604 10.77 -20.19 -17.33
CA GLU A 604 9.52 -19.65 -16.79
C GLU A 604 9.75 -18.26 -16.18
N PRO A 605 9.16 -17.18 -16.76
CA PRO A 605 9.36 -15.81 -16.27
C PRO A 605 8.85 -15.53 -14.84
N LEU A 606 7.93 -16.34 -14.31
CA LEU A 606 7.48 -16.24 -12.92
C LEU A 606 8.51 -16.78 -11.92
N VAL A 607 9.50 -17.56 -12.36
CA VAL A 607 10.61 -17.94 -11.49
C VAL A 607 11.53 -16.74 -11.30
N LYS A 608 11.51 -16.20 -10.08
CA LYS A 608 12.22 -14.97 -9.70
C LYS A 608 13.55 -15.22 -9.00
N GLY A 609 13.85 -16.45 -8.63
CA GLY A 609 15.08 -16.77 -7.94
C GLY A 609 15.00 -18.05 -7.11
N PHE A 610 15.65 -18.02 -5.95
CA PHE A 610 15.87 -19.22 -5.16
C PHE A 610 15.94 -18.92 -3.66
N ALA A 611 15.75 -19.98 -2.85
CA ALA A 611 16.10 -19.96 -1.43
C ALA A 611 17.00 -21.16 -1.12
N ILE A 612 18.30 -20.90 -0.90
CA ILE A 612 19.34 -21.90 -0.72
C ILE A 612 20.01 -21.72 0.64
N GLY A 613 20.26 -22.82 1.33
CA GLY A 613 20.92 -22.84 2.63
C GLY A 613 22.03 -23.86 2.73
N ARG A 614 21.70 -25.12 2.96
CA ARG A 614 22.66 -26.21 3.25
C ARG A 614 23.74 -26.39 2.18
N THR A 615 23.41 -26.24 0.93
CA THR A 615 24.39 -26.26 -0.17
C THR A 615 25.52 -25.23 0.02
N ILE A 616 25.24 -24.12 0.71
CA ILE A 616 26.22 -23.04 0.95
C ILE A 616 26.97 -23.28 2.26
N PHE A 617 26.25 -23.64 3.36
CA PHE A 617 26.83 -23.59 4.69
C PHE A 617 27.08 -24.96 5.36
N ALA A 618 26.62 -26.09 4.82
CA ALA A 618 26.62 -27.35 5.56
C ALA A 618 28.03 -27.76 6.04
N ASP A 619 29.02 -27.72 5.15
CA ASP A 619 30.41 -28.07 5.48
C ASP A 619 31.03 -27.07 6.46
N VAL A 620 30.75 -25.79 6.27
CA VAL A 620 31.25 -24.72 7.15
C VAL A 620 30.62 -24.84 8.54
N ALA A 621 29.33 -25.15 8.61
CA ALA A 621 28.62 -25.35 9.87
C ALA A 621 29.17 -26.58 10.62
N ASP A 622 29.38 -27.74 9.94
CA ASP A 622 29.93 -28.93 10.56
C ASP A 622 31.33 -28.69 11.15
N ALA A 623 32.21 -28.01 10.39
CA ALA A 623 33.55 -27.62 10.82
C ALA A 623 33.52 -26.61 12.00
N TRP A 624 32.58 -25.64 11.97
CA TRP A 624 32.42 -24.67 13.06
C TRP A 624 31.91 -25.35 14.37
N PHE A 625 30.87 -26.18 14.29
CA PHE A 625 30.36 -26.94 15.46
C PHE A 625 31.42 -27.88 16.01
N LYS A 626 32.29 -28.42 15.19
CA LYS A 626 33.41 -29.25 15.60
C LYS A 626 34.52 -28.44 16.29
N GLY A 627 34.55 -27.13 16.10
CA GLY A 627 35.57 -26.23 16.64
C GLY A 627 36.83 -26.08 15.77
N GLU A 628 36.74 -26.45 14.49
CA GLU A 628 37.83 -26.29 13.50
C GLU A 628 37.87 -24.87 12.90
N LEU A 629 36.75 -24.12 13.02
CA LEU A 629 36.62 -22.73 12.61
C LEU A 629 36.21 -21.87 13.80
N THR A 630 36.71 -20.62 13.86
CA THR A 630 36.42 -19.63 14.90
C THR A 630 35.60 -18.46 14.35
#